data_d66c342b586798019589ab50e9b8a28b
#
_entry.id   d66c342b586798019589ab50e9b8a28b
#
_cell.length_a   1.000
_cell.length_b   1.000
_cell.length_c   1.000
_cell.angle_alpha   90.00
_cell.angle_beta   90.00
_cell.angle_gamma   90.00
#
_symmetry.space_group_name_H-M   'P 1'
#
loop_
_entity.id
_entity.type
_entity.pdbx_description
1 polymer ?
#
loop_
_entity_poly.entity_id
_entity_poly.type
_entity_poly.pdbx_seq_one_letter_code
_entity_poly.pdbx_strand_id
1 'polypeptide(L)'
;MRISNFISKELVFLNTESENVEELINNILDKAAEVDEEVRNNLDKAKKAVLKREDETSTALGHGIVLPHGRIDGYDDTTVISGTLKKPMKAIVRNKEESIELFFIILSGLTKNRTVLKLMSLVSYLGHQNEFLKKVKGIKNEDEFIELIQEYENDIKQTVTSEDLMDTTVRPVSLSEPLESVAARFIRENKTGLPVVDGTGCFVGEITERELIEFGMPKYASLVSGLSFMTVGEPFEEYFLNAGKVTVRELYRKSKNLVDKQASIMEICFNMITEGRTRLYVVENDKYFGMIERRDIIKKFLHI
;
A
#
# COMPACT_ATOMS: atom_id res chain seq x y z
N MET A 1 -16.32 0.19 -9.22
CA MET A 1 -15.70 -0.49 -10.39
C MET A 1 -15.76 -1.98 -10.10
N ARG A 2 -16.14 -2.79 -11.05
CA ARG A 2 -16.24 -4.24 -10.88
C ARG A 2 -15.14 -4.91 -11.71
N ILE A 3 -14.48 -5.93 -11.16
CA ILE A 3 -13.46 -6.69 -11.89
C ILE A 3 -14.09 -7.48 -13.04
N SER A 4 -15.32 -7.98 -12.85
CA SER A 4 -16.07 -8.70 -13.87
C SER A 4 -16.27 -7.89 -15.17
N ASN A 5 -16.25 -6.55 -15.12
CA ASN A 5 -16.31 -5.71 -16.32
C ASN A 5 -15.02 -5.70 -17.15
N PHE A 6 -13.93 -6.27 -16.62
CA PHE A 6 -12.62 -6.36 -17.27
C PHE A 6 -12.23 -7.78 -17.63
N ILE A 7 -13.09 -8.76 -17.29
CA ILE A 7 -12.91 -10.16 -17.61
C ILE A 7 -13.87 -10.54 -18.74
N SER A 8 -13.36 -10.80 -19.93
CA SER A 8 -14.15 -11.44 -20.97
C SER A 8 -14.09 -12.96 -20.83
N LYS A 9 -15.14 -13.65 -21.27
CA LYS A 9 -15.24 -15.11 -21.18
C LYS A 9 -14.09 -15.81 -21.90
N GLU A 10 -13.69 -15.27 -23.03
CA GLU A 10 -12.61 -15.78 -23.88
C GLU A 10 -11.23 -15.70 -23.20
N LEU A 11 -11.10 -14.82 -22.18
CA LEU A 11 -9.87 -14.63 -21.38
C LEU A 11 -9.93 -15.32 -19.99
N VAL A 12 -10.84 -16.27 -19.83
CA VAL A 12 -10.90 -17.15 -18.66
C VAL A 12 -10.37 -18.53 -19.05
N PHE A 13 -9.28 -18.95 -18.43
CA PHE A 13 -8.62 -20.24 -18.70
C PHE A 13 -8.68 -21.16 -17.49
N LEU A 14 -9.58 -22.13 -17.51
CA LEU A 14 -9.76 -23.07 -16.41
C LEU A 14 -8.85 -24.28 -16.54
N ASN A 15 -8.45 -24.85 -15.41
CA ASN A 15 -7.62 -26.05 -15.33
C ASN A 15 -6.31 -25.97 -16.14
N THR A 16 -5.66 -24.83 -16.10
CA THR A 16 -4.36 -24.61 -16.75
C THR A 16 -3.26 -25.42 -16.06
N GLU A 17 -2.39 -26.05 -16.86
CA GLU A 17 -1.20 -26.73 -16.36
C GLU A 17 -0.01 -25.77 -16.42
N SER A 18 0.72 -25.63 -15.31
CA SER A 18 1.97 -24.88 -15.22
C SER A 18 2.75 -25.28 -13.99
N GLU A 19 4.07 -25.33 -14.08
CA GLU A 19 4.96 -25.70 -12.97
C GLU A 19 5.39 -24.48 -12.13
N ASN A 20 5.46 -23.32 -12.75
CA ASN A 20 5.88 -22.06 -12.11
C ASN A 20 5.21 -20.83 -12.74
N VAL A 21 5.41 -19.67 -12.09
CA VAL A 21 4.75 -18.41 -12.51
C VAL A 21 5.24 -17.93 -13.87
N GLU A 22 6.53 -18.10 -14.19
CA GLU A 22 7.10 -17.68 -15.49
C GLU A 22 6.48 -18.48 -16.64
N GLU A 23 6.38 -19.79 -16.49
CA GLU A 23 5.72 -20.67 -17.46
C GLU A 23 4.23 -20.32 -17.60
N LEU A 24 3.55 -20.06 -16.48
CA LEU A 24 2.15 -19.62 -16.47
C LEU A 24 1.96 -18.33 -17.29
N ILE A 25 2.79 -17.33 -17.04
CA ILE A 25 2.73 -16.05 -17.76
C ILE A 25 2.88 -16.28 -19.27
N ASN A 26 3.91 -17.01 -19.70
CA ASN A 26 4.17 -17.27 -21.10
C ASN A 26 3.01 -18.03 -21.77
N ASN A 27 2.58 -19.14 -21.18
CA ASN A 27 1.53 -19.99 -21.73
C ASN A 27 0.18 -19.27 -21.81
N ILE A 28 -0.17 -18.49 -20.78
CA ILE A 28 -1.46 -17.79 -20.75
C ILE A 28 -1.47 -16.60 -21.72
N LEU A 29 -0.38 -15.84 -21.81
CA LEU A 29 -0.31 -14.74 -22.79
C LEU A 29 -0.33 -15.23 -24.22
N ASP A 30 0.27 -16.39 -24.54
CA ASP A 30 0.17 -17.00 -25.86
C ASP A 30 -1.29 -17.37 -26.19
N LYS A 31 -1.99 -18.04 -25.27
CA LYS A 31 -3.41 -18.38 -25.45
C LYS A 31 -4.30 -17.16 -25.55
N ALA A 32 -4.06 -16.13 -24.74
CA ALA A 32 -4.83 -14.90 -24.80
C ALA A 32 -4.64 -14.17 -26.12
N ALA A 33 -3.44 -14.21 -26.71
CA ALA A 33 -3.17 -13.63 -28.02
C ALA A 33 -3.89 -14.37 -29.19
N GLU A 34 -4.33 -15.59 -28.99
CA GLU A 34 -5.13 -16.31 -29.99
C GLU A 34 -6.54 -15.73 -30.11
N VAL A 35 -7.09 -15.22 -28.99
CA VAL A 35 -8.50 -14.79 -28.88
C VAL A 35 -8.68 -13.27 -28.75
N ASP A 36 -7.65 -12.55 -28.31
CA ASP A 36 -7.69 -11.09 -28.09
C ASP A 36 -6.69 -10.38 -29.02
N GLU A 37 -7.18 -9.45 -29.82
CA GLU A 37 -6.39 -8.73 -30.83
C GLU A 37 -5.40 -7.75 -30.18
N GLU A 38 -5.77 -7.07 -29.10
CA GLU A 38 -4.88 -6.12 -28.42
C GLU A 38 -3.73 -6.84 -27.74
N VAL A 39 -4.01 -7.98 -27.10
CA VAL A 39 -2.97 -8.85 -26.52
C VAL A 39 -2.05 -9.37 -27.62
N ARG A 40 -2.61 -9.82 -28.76
CA ARG A 40 -1.84 -10.32 -29.92
C ARG A 40 -0.87 -9.28 -30.45
N ASN A 41 -1.37 -8.06 -30.68
CA ASN A 41 -0.57 -6.96 -31.23
C ASN A 41 0.55 -6.49 -30.28
N ASN A 42 0.45 -6.79 -28.99
CA ASN A 42 1.39 -6.37 -27.97
C ASN A 42 2.07 -7.55 -27.24
N LEU A 43 1.98 -8.78 -27.76
CA LEU A 43 2.38 -10.00 -27.03
C LEU A 43 3.81 -9.95 -26.46
N ASP A 44 4.79 -9.60 -27.29
CA ASP A 44 6.19 -9.53 -26.86
C ASP A 44 6.43 -8.46 -25.78
N LYS A 45 5.77 -7.30 -25.93
CA LYS A 45 5.83 -6.23 -24.94
C LYS A 45 5.16 -6.65 -23.63
N ALA A 46 4.01 -7.34 -23.72
CA ALA A 46 3.26 -7.86 -22.58
C ALA A 46 4.10 -8.87 -21.77
N LYS A 47 4.64 -9.89 -22.45
CA LYS A 47 5.52 -10.88 -21.84
C LYS A 47 6.70 -10.21 -21.14
N LYS A 48 7.41 -9.33 -21.85
CA LYS A 48 8.57 -8.61 -21.30
C LYS A 48 8.20 -7.77 -20.07
N ALA A 49 7.07 -7.05 -20.11
CA ALA A 49 6.65 -6.19 -19.00
C ALA A 49 6.24 -7.00 -17.77
N VAL A 50 5.46 -8.08 -17.96
CA VAL A 50 4.95 -8.90 -16.87
C VAL A 50 6.08 -9.73 -16.24
N LEU A 51 6.96 -10.37 -17.05
CA LEU A 51 8.10 -11.13 -16.56
C LEU A 51 9.10 -10.25 -15.81
N LYS A 52 9.43 -9.07 -16.36
CA LYS A 52 10.29 -8.11 -15.67
C LYS A 52 9.73 -7.74 -14.30
N ARG A 53 8.41 -7.54 -14.21
CA ARG A 53 7.76 -7.20 -12.94
C ARG A 53 7.77 -8.35 -11.94
N GLU A 54 7.60 -9.58 -12.39
CA GLU A 54 7.70 -10.78 -11.55
C GLU A 54 9.12 -10.98 -11.02
N ASP A 55 10.15 -10.76 -11.85
CA ASP A 55 11.56 -10.84 -11.47
C ASP A 55 11.96 -9.83 -10.40
N GLU A 56 11.39 -8.61 -10.44
CA GLU A 56 11.64 -7.57 -9.44
C GLU A 56 11.09 -7.95 -8.07
N THR A 57 9.93 -8.57 -8.05
CA THR A 57 9.26 -9.02 -6.81
C THR A 57 8.13 -9.98 -7.18
N SER A 58 8.08 -11.15 -6.53
CA SER A 58 6.99 -12.12 -6.73
C SER A 58 5.62 -11.44 -6.61
N THR A 59 4.76 -11.72 -7.57
CA THR A 59 3.37 -11.24 -7.62
C THR A 59 2.38 -12.18 -6.92
N ALA A 60 2.87 -13.20 -6.22
CA ALA A 60 2.03 -14.05 -5.40
C ALA A 60 1.49 -13.27 -4.19
N LEU A 61 0.16 -13.16 -4.10
CA LEU A 61 -0.52 -12.39 -3.04
C LEU A 61 -0.66 -13.18 -1.73
N GLY A 62 -0.43 -14.48 -1.78
CA GLY A 62 -0.89 -15.41 -0.75
C GLY A 62 -2.34 -15.86 -0.99
N HIS A 63 -2.88 -16.66 -0.08
CA HIS A 63 -4.26 -17.14 -0.17
C HIS A 63 -4.60 -17.84 -1.50
N GLY A 64 -3.64 -18.56 -2.08
CA GLY A 64 -3.87 -19.34 -3.29
C GLY A 64 -3.91 -18.55 -4.61
N ILE A 65 -3.56 -17.25 -4.61
CA ILE A 65 -3.65 -16.37 -5.78
C ILE A 65 -2.29 -15.82 -6.18
N VAL A 66 -2.00 -15.85 -7.48
CA VAL A 66 -0.92 -15.07 -8.10
C VAL A 66 -1.52 -14.00 -9.02
N LEU A 67 -0.89 -12.81 -9.03
CA LEU A 67 -1.38 -11.64 -9.76
C LEU A 67 -0.28 -10.98 -10.61
N PRO A 68 0.25 -11.66 -11.64
CA PRO A 68 1.18 -11.06 -12.58
C PRO A 68 0.55 -9.84 -13.25
N HIS A 69 1.33 -8.78 -13.42
CA HIS A 69 0.83 -7.58 -14.07
C HIS A 69 1.93 -6.84 -14.80
N GLY A 70 1.56 -6.16 -15.88
CA GLY A 70 2.52 -5.41 -16.68
C GLY A 70 1.92 -4.14 -17.26
N ARG A 71 2.79 -3.10 -17.38
CA ARG A 71 2.45 -1.84 -18.05
C ARG A 71 3.13 -1.81 -19.40
N ILE A 72 2.34 -1.54 -20.41
CA ILE A 72 2.74 -1.64 -21.81
C ILE A 72 2.57 -0.28 -22.48
N ASP A 73 3.64 0.20 -23.08
CA ASP A 73 3.58 1.44 -23.86
C ASP A 73 2.81 1.23 -25.16
N GLY A 74 1.81 2.09 -25.39
CA GLY A 74 0.89 1.99 -26.53
C GLY A 74 -0.22 0.97 -26.33
N TYR A 75 -0.48 0.49 -25.11
CA TYR A 75 -1.65 -0.32 -24.76
C TYR A 75 -2.80 0.59 -24.35
N ASP A 76 -3.92 0.55 -25.05
CA ASP A 76 -4.98 1.55 -24.88
C ASP A 76 -5.95 1.25 -23.74
N ASP A 77 -6.15 -0.02 -23.40
CA ASP A 77 -7.12 -0.44 -22.40
C ASP A 77 -6.48 -1.11 -21.16
N THR A 78 -7.28 -1.79 -20.41
CA THR A 78 -6.88 -2.66 -19.31
C THR A 78 -7.55 -4.01 -19.51
N THR A 79 -6.75 -5.03 -19.69
CA THR A 79 -7.20 -6.41 -19.91
C THR A 79 -6.90 -7.24 -18.67
N VAL A 80 -7.88 -8.01 -18.21
CA VAL A 80 -7.73 -8.98 -17.13
C VAL A 80 -7.91 -10.38 -17.70
N ILE A 81 -6.86 -11.17 -17.61
CA ILE A 81 -6.87 -12.58 -17.97
C ILE A 81 -6.86 -13.38 -16.66
N SER A 82 -7.74 -14.35 -16.54
CA SER A 82 -7.90 -15.06 -15.26
C SER A 82 -8.15 -16.55 -15.44
N GLY A 83 -8.01 -17.30 -14.38
CA GLY A 83 -8.32 -18.72 -14.43
C GLY A 83 -7.82 -19.52 -13.25
N THR A 84 -7.98 -20.86 -13.38
CA THR A 84 -7.59 -21.83 -12.36
C THR A 84 -6.47 -22.73 -12.83
N LEU A 85 -5.68 -23.22 -11.88
CA LEU A 85 -4.68 -24.23 -12.13
C LEU A 85 -5.26 -25.63 -11.95
N LYS A 86 -4.93 -26.57 -12.83
CA LYS A 86 -5.30 -27.99 -12.72
C LYS A 86 -4.66 -28.66 -11.51
N LYS A 87 -3.42 -28.31 -11.25
CA LYS A 87 -2.67 -28.69 -10.06
C LYS A 87 -2.12 -27.44 -9.40
N PRO A 88 -2.22 -27.33 -8.08
CA PRO A 88 -1.64 -26.20 -7.38
C PRO A 88 -0.13 -26.12 -7.64
N MET A 89 0.38 -24.93 -7.96
CA MET A 89 1.82 -24.67 -8.02
C MET A 89 2.30 -24.02 -6.73
N LYS A 90 3.60 -24.07 -6.48
CA LYS A 90 4.24 -23.48 -5.32
C LYS A 90 4.84 -22.12 -5.66
N ALA A 91 4.60 -21.13 -4.81
CA ALA A 91 5.23 -19.83 -4.91
C ALA A 91 5.72 -19.36 -3.54
N ILE A 92 6.73 -18.50 -3.53
CA ILE A 92 7.25 -17.92 -2.28
C ILE A 92 6.52 -16.59 -2.03
N VAL A 93 5.77 -16.55 -0.91
CA VAL A 93 5.06 -15.37 -0.42
C VAL A 93 5.65 -14.96 0.91
N ARG A 94 6.25 -13.77 1.00
CA ARG A 94 6.83 -13.25 2.27
C ARG A 94 7.73 -14.27 3.00
N ASN A 95 8.62 -14.95 2.26
CA ASN A 95 9.53 -15.98 2.74
C ASN A 95 8.84 -17.28 3.22
N LYS A 96 7.62 -17.54 2.81
CA LYS A 96 6.91 -18.81 3.04
C LYS A 96 6.46 -19.41 1.72
N GLU A 97 6.56 -20.72 1.61
CA GLU A 97 6.02 -21.45 0.46
C GLU A 97 4.51 -21.57 0.61
N GLU A 98 3.77 -21.09 -0.40
CA GLU A 98 2.32 -21.17 -0.47
C GLU A 98 1.86 -21.88 -1.75
N SER A 99 0.69 -22.50 -1.67
CA SER A 99 0.06 -23.19 -2.79
C SER A 99 -0.81 -22.22 -3.56
N ILE A 100 -0.57 -22.08 -4.87
CA ILE A 100 -1.33 -21.21 -5.78
C ILE A 100 -2.29 -22.08 -6.59
N GLU A 101 -3.56 -21.67 -6.65
CA GLU A 101 -4.64 -22.36 -7.36
C GLU A 101 -5.33 -21.47 -8.40
N LEU A 102 -5.17 -20.15 -8.26
CA LEU A 102 -5.80 -19.12 -9.09
C LEU A 102 -4.78 -18.13 -9.62
N PHE A 103 -5.04 -17.61 -10.82
CA PHE A 103 -4.25 -16.51 -11.37
C PHE A 103 -5.14 -15.41 -11.95
N PHE A 104 -4.62 -14.18 -11.88
CA PHE A 104 -5.15 -13.01 -12.57
C PHE A 104 -3.97 -12.27 -13.19
N ILE A 105 -3.91 -12.18 -14.51
CA ILE A 105 -2.88 -11.40 -15.21
C ILE A 105 -3.51 -10.08 -15.64
N ILE A 106 -2.91 -8.95 -15.25
CA ILE A 106 -3.41 -7.61 -15.62
C ILE A 106 -2.43 -6.97 -16.59
N LEU A 107 -2.92 -6.66 -17.79
CA LEU A 107 -2.22 -5.88 -18.80
C LEU A 107 -2.84 -4.48 -18.86
N SER A 108 -2.04 -3.43 -18.94
CA SER A 108 -2.56 -2.06 -18.98
C SER A 108 -1.62 -1.08 -19.64
N GLY A 109 -2.18 0.01 -20.15
CA GLY A 109 -1.40 1.17 -20.59
C GLY A 109 -0.74 1.92 -19.43
N LEU A 110 0.30 2.70 -19.75
CA LEU A 110 1.10 3.47 -18.75
C LEU A 110 0.26 4.47 -17.94
N THR A 111 -0.85 4.96 -18.47
CA THR A 111 -1.70 5.98 -17.83
C THR A 111 -2.82 5.42 -16.96
N LYS A 112 -3.03 4.10 -16.96
CA LYS A 112 -4.18 3.45 -16.31
C LYS A 112 -3.93 3.03 -14.84
N ASN A 113 -3.00 3.69 -14.15
CA ASN A 113 -2.58 3.34 -12.78
C ASN A 113 -3.73 3.12 -11.80
N ARG A 114 -4.71 4.04 -11.79
CA ARG A 114 -5.86 3.95 -10.88
C ARG A 114 -6.72 2.71 -11.11
N THR A 115 -6.88 2.31 -12.38
CA THR A 115 -7.66 1.12 -12.76
C THR A 115 -6.94 -0.15 -12.28
N VAL A 116 -5.65 -0.27 -12.58
CA VAL A 116 -4.82 -1.42 -12.16
C VAL A 116 -4.84 -1.60 -10.64
N LEU A 117 -4.63 -0.52 -9.88
CA LEU A 117 -4.64 -0.57 -8.42
C LEU A 117 -5.97 -1.04 -7.84
N LYS A 118 -7.08 -0.55 -8.40
CA LYS A 118 -8.40 -1.00 -8.00
C LYS A 118 -8.60 -2.48 -8.30
N LEU A 119 -8.19 -2.95 -9.48
CA LEU A 119 -8.26 -4.37 -9.85
C LEU A 119 -7.42 -5.23 -8.91
N MET A 120 -6.20 -4.81 -8.60
CA MET A 120 -5.33 -5.52 -7.65
C MET A 120 -5.95 -5.61 -6.25
N SER A 121 -6.56 -4.52 -5.77
CA SER A 121 -7.27 -4.51 -4.48
C SER A 121 -8.48 -5.46 -4.49
N LEU A 122 -9.24 -5.49 -5.58
CA LEU A 122 -10.37 -6.40 -5.75
C LEU A 122 -9.94 -7.87 -5.74
N VAL A 123 -8.86 -8.21 -6.49
CA VAL A 123 -8.31 -9.58 -6.52
C VAL A 123 -7.78 -9.98 -5.15
N SER A 124 -7.07 -9.07 -4.47
CA SER A 124 -6.59 -9.31 -3.10
C SER A 124 -7.76 -9.58 -2.13
N TYR A 125 -8.84 -8.82 -2.24
CA TYR A 125 -10.05 -9.06 -1.44
C TYR A 125 -10.64 -10.45 -1.69
N LEU A 126 -10.77 -10.88 -2.96
CA LEU A 126 -11.25 -12.23 -3.30
C LEU A 126 -10.39 -13.31 -2.64
N GLY A 127 -9.06 -13.14 -2.62
CA GLY A 127 -8.14 -14.06 -1.96
C GLY A 127 -8.36 -14.20 -0.45
N HIS A 128 -8.85 -13.16 0.22
CA HIS A 128 -9.17 -13.21 1.64
C HIS A 128 -10.52 -13.87 1.95
N GLN A 129 -11.33 -14.19 0.92
CA GLN A 129 -12.63 -14.85 1.08
C GLN A 129 -12.48 -16.37 1.01
N ASN A 130 -12.35 -17.03 2.15
CA ASN A 130 -12.18 -18.49 2.23
C ASN A 130 -13.28 -19.26 1.48
N GLU A 131 -14.52 -18.78 1.51
CA GLU A 131 -15.64 -19.41 0.82
C GLU A 131 -15.53 -19.25 -0.70
N PHE A 132 -15.02 -18.13 -1.21
CA PHE A 132 -14.72 -17.93 -2.63
C PHE A 132 -13.74 -19.00 -3.14
N LEU A 133 -12.61 -19.17 -2.45
CA LEU A 133 -11.59 -20.14 -2.83
C LEU A 133 -12.10 -21.58 -2.82
N LYS A 134 -12.99 -21.93 -1.88
CA LYS A 134 -13.65 -23.24 -1.87
C LYS A 134 -14.58 -23.44 -3.06
N LYS A 135 -15.41 -22.42 -3.38
CA LYS A 135 -16.36 -22.48 -4.50
C LYS A 135 -15.65 -22.56 -5.84
N VAL A 136 -14.50 -21.87 -6.02
CA VAL A 136 -13.70 -21.93 -7.24
C VAL A 136 -13.32 -23.36 -7.64
N LYS A 137 -13.05 -24.24 -6.67
CA LYS A 137 -12.70 -25.65 -6.93
C LYS A 137 -13.83 -26.46 -7.57
N GLY A 138 -15.06 -25.99 -7.45
CA GLY A 138 -16.25 -26.64 -8.01
C GLY A 138 -16.68 -26.12 -9.38
N ILE A 139 -16.05 -25.07 -9.91
CA ILE A 139 -16.39 -24.42 -11.16
C ILE A 139 -16.11 -25.35 -12.36
N LYS A 140 -17.07 -25.40 -13.29
CA LYS A 140 -17.04 -26.27 -14.46
C LYS A 140 -16.84 -25.54 -15.78
N ASN A 141 -17.18 -24.27 -15.83
CA ASN A 141 -17.09 -23.45 -17.03
C ASN A 141 -16.80 -21.98 -16.70
N GLU A 142 -16.48 -21.18 -17.73
CA GLU A 142 -16.07 -19.80 -17.63
C GLU A 142 -17.22 -18.90 -17.14
N ASP A 143 -18.47 -19.20 -17.50
CA ASP A 143 -19.64 -18.44 -17.04
C ASP A 143 -19.81 -18.54 -15.52
N GLU A 144 -19.74 -19.76 -14.97
CA GLU A 144 -19.77 -19.99 -13.52
C GLU A 144 -18.63 -19.26 -12.78
N PHE A 145 -17.45 -19.16 -13.42
CA PHE A 145 -16.33 -18.43 -12.83
C PHE A 145 -16.61 -16.94 -12.74
N ILE A 146 -17.14 -16.34 -13.81
CA ILE A 146 -17.50 -14.93 -13.84
C ILE A 146 -18.65 -14.63 -12.88
N GLU A 147 -19.69 -15.48 -12.86
CA GLU A 147 -20.80 -15.34 -11.92
C GLU A 147 -20.35 -15.39 -10.46
N LEU A 148 -19.42 -16.30 -10.12
CA LEU A 148 -18.84 -16.38 -8.79
C LEU A 148 -18.09 -15.09 -8.42
N ILE A 149 -17.31 -14.52 -9.33
CA ILE A 149 -16.65 -13.23 -9.10
C ILE A 149 -17.70 -12.14 -8.85
N GLN A 150 -18.77 -12.08 -9.65
CA GLN A 150 -19.84 -11.10 -9.51
C GLN A 150 -20.59 -11.21 -8.17
N GLU A 151 -20.80 -12.44 -7.66
CA GLU A 151 -21.39 -12.67 -6.35
C GLU A 151 -20.59 -11.95 -5.23
N TYR A 152 -19.27 -12.10 -5.26
CA TYR A 152 -18.38 -11.52 -4.24
C TYR A 152 -18.02 -10.05 -4.46
N GLU A 153 -18.19 -9.53 -5.67
CA GLU A 153 -17.93 -8.10 -5.97
C GLU A 153 -18.92 -7.16 -5.29
N ASN A 154 -20.14 -7.60 -5.05
CA ASN A 154 -21.17 -6.76 -4.45
C ASN A 154 -20.84 -6.36 -3.01
N ASP A 155 -20.00 -7.12 -2.33
CA ASP A 155 -19.56 -6.88 -0.95
C ASP A 155 -18.30 -6.03 -0.86
N ILE A 156 -17.71 -5.64 -2.00
CA ILE A 156 -16.42 -4.94 -2.03
C ILE A 156 -16.61 -3.44 -1.82
N LYS A 157 -15.95 -2.89 -0.82
CA LYS A 157 -15.77 -1.44 -0.69
C LYS A 157 -15.13 -0.89 -1.97
N GLN A 158 -15.87 -0.06 -2.70
CA GLN A 158 -15.43 0.45 -4.02
C GLN A 158 -14.30 1.49 -3.97
N THR A 159 -13.77 1.80 -2.80
CA THR A 159 -12.73 2.83 -2.62
C THR A 159 -11.66 2.35 -1.66
N VAL A 160 -10.41 2.53 -2.06
CA VAL A 160 -9.27 2.41 -1.14
C VAL A 160 -9.40 3.48 -0.06
N THR A 161 -9.32 3.08 1.18
CA THR A 161 -9.50 3.95 2.34
C THR A 161 -8.21 4.09 3.15
N SER A 162 -8.23 4.95 4.15
CA SER A 162 -7.15 5.10 5.13
C SER A 162 -6.78 3.78 5.80
N GLU A 163 -7.77 2.91 6.06
CA GLU A 163 -7.56 1.59 6.67
C GLU A 163 -6.67 0.69 5.81
N ASP A 164 -6.80 0.77 4.48
CA ASP A 164 -5.98 -0.01 3.54
C ASP A 164 -4.56 0.55 3.40
N LEU A 165 -4.38 1.84 3.67
CA LEU A 165 -3.13 2.57 3.45
C LEU A 165 -2.26 2.72 4.69
N MET A 166 -2.87 2.77 5.87
CA MET A 166 -2.15 3.10 7.10
C MET A 166 -1.07 2.07 7.45
N ASP A 167 0.00 2.57 8.03
CA ASP A 167 1.03 1.78 8.70
C ASP A 167 0.63 1.61 10.17
N THR A 168 0.20 0.41 10.53
CA THR A 168 -0.22 0.05 11.89
C THR A 168 0.95 -0.32 12.80
N THR A 169 2.17 -0.40 12.27
CA THR A 169 3.37 -0.76 13.05
C THR A 169 3.93 0.42 13.83
N VAL A 170 3.57 1.65 13.45
CA VAL A 170 3.99 2.87 14.13
C VAL A 170 3.24 2.99 15.46
N ARG A 171 3.95 2.73 16.56
CA ARG A 171 3.38 2.84 17.90
C ARG A 171 3.36 4.30 18.36
N PRO A 172 2.28 4.74 19.02
CA PRO A 172 2.24 6.07 19.59
C PRO A 172 3.26 6.22 20.74
N VAL A 173 3.65 7.44 21.03
CA VAL A 173 4.43 7.81 22.21
C VAL A 173 3.50 8.28 23.33
N SER A 174 3.88 8.00 24.58
CA SER A 174 3.17 8.49 25.75
C SER A 174 3.60 9.93 26.10
N LEU A 175 2.71 10.70 26.69
CA LEU A 175 3.04 12.03 27.23
C LEU A 175 4.18 12.01 28.26
N SER A 176 4.39 10.90 28.96
CA SER A 176 5.46 10.74 29.98
C SER A 176 6.78 10.22 29.41
N GLU A 177 6.86 9.93 28.10
CA GLU A 177 8.08 9.40 27.50
C GLU A 177 9.16 10.48 27.42
N PRO A 178 10.43 10.18 27.79
CA PRO A 178 11.53 11.13 27.70
C PRO A 178 11.88 11.47 26.24
N LEU A 179 12.33 12.70 25.96
CA LEU A 179 12.70 13.15 24.61
C LEU A 179 13.84 12.33 24.00
N GLU A 180 14.77 11.87 24.81
CA GLU A 180 15.87 10.99 24.36
C GLU A 180 15.34 9.71 23.71
N SER A 181 14.32 9.09 24.31
CA SER A 181 13.65 7.91 23.77
C SER A 181 12.99 8.22 22.42
N VAL A 182 12.33 9.37 22.30
CA VAL A 182 11.66 9.82 21.07
C VAL A 182 12.68 10.05 19.95
N ALA A 183 13.79 10.72 20.25
CA ALA A 183 14.87 10.96 19.28
C ALA A 183 15.45 9.63 18.75
N ALA A 184 15.71 8.67 19.64
CA ALA A 184 16.17 7.34 19.25
C ALA A 184 15.15 6.60 18.36
N ARG A 185 13.85 6.80 18.58
CA ARG A 185 12.78 6.22 17.75
C ARG A 185 12.72 6.85 16.36
N PHE A 186 12.88 8.16 16.22
CA PHE A 186 12.90 8.81 14.90
C PHE A 186 13.96 8.18 14.00
N ILE A 187 15.17 7.95 14.53
CA ILE A 187 16.27 7.34 13.77
C ILE A 187 15.98 5.86 13.46
N ARG A 188 15.65 5.07 14.49
CA ARG A 188 15.44 3.62 14.35
C ARG A 188 14.27 3.27 13.45
N GLU A 189 13.16 4.00 13.55
CA GLU A 189 11.94 3.76 12.81
C GLU A 189 11.91 4.53 11.47
N ASN A 190 12.93 5.37 11.20
CA ASN A 190 13.01 6.26 10.04
C ASN A 190 11.73 7.08 9.86
N LYS A 191 11.32 7.75 10.94
CA LYS A 191 10.12 8.60 11.02
C LYS A 191 10.52 10.03 11.34
N THR A 192 9.76 10.99 10.82
CA THR A 192 9.96 12.43 11.06
C THR A 192 8.91 13.01 12.02
N GLY A 193 8.05 12.17 12.56
CA GLY A 193 7.04 12.51 13.55
C GLY A 193 6.31 11.27 14.03
N LEU A 194 5.87 11.31 15.27
CA LEU A 194 5.17 10.22 15.95
C LEU A 194 3.85 10.72 16.54
N PRO A 195 2.80 9.89 16.54
CA PRO A 195 1.55 10.19 17.23
C PRO A 195 1.75 10.18 18.74
N VAL A 196 1.09 11.08 19.44
CA VAL A 196 1.12 11.19 20.90
C VAL A 196 -0.24 10.81 21.47
N VAL A 197 -0.23 9.95 22.49
CA VAL A 197 -1.43 9.52 23.20
C VAL A 197 -1.34 9.85 24.69
N ASP A 198 -2.49 10.03 25.31
CA ASP A 198 -2.59 10.20 26.76
C ASP A 198 -2.59 8.86 27.51
N GLY A 199 -2.76 8.91 28.84
CA GLY A 199 -2.80 7.73 29.70
C GLY A 199 -3.99 6.79 29.45
N THR A 200 -5.01 7.21 28.69
CA THR A 200 -6.17 6.40 28.29
C THR A 200 -6.00 5.80 26.88
N GLY A 201 -4.90 6.15 26.20
CA GLY A 201 -4.64 5.74 24.83
C GLY A 201 -5.34 6.59 23.76
N CYS A 202 -5.93 7.74 24.15
CA CYS A 202 -6.52 8.68 23.23
C CYS A 202 -5.44 9.53 22.55
N PHE A 203 -5.62 9.78 21.25
CA PHE A 203 -4.74 10.65 20.47
C PHE A 203 -4.86 12.11 20.94
N VAL A 204 -3.76 12.71 21.33
CA VAL A 204 -3.73 14.11 21.83
C VAL A 204 -2.93 15.06 20.91
N GLY A 205 -2.11 14.50 20.01
CA GLY A 205 -1.31 15.31 19.10
C GLY A 205 -0.16 14.55 18.46
N GLU A 206 0.86 15.28 18.11
CA GLU A 206 2.09 14.75 17.52
C GLU A 206 3.33 15.37 18.13
N ILE A 207 4.46 14.65 18.05
CA ILE A 207 5.79 15.18 18.25
C ILE A 207 6.62 14.90 17.00
N THR A 208 7.36 15.90 16.53
CA THR A 208 8.14 15.81 15.29
C THR A 208 9.59 16.19 15.52
N GLU A 209 10.45 15.91 14.56
CA GLU A 209 11.84 16.37 14.57
C GLU A 209 11.96 17.88 14.82
N ARG A 210 10.97 18.65 14.36
CA ARG A 210 10.93 20.10 14.55
C ARG A 210 10.92 20.47 16.02
N GLU A 211 10.06 19.87 16.83
CA GLU A 211 9.96 20.17 18.26
C GLU A 211 11.26 19.82 19.00
N LEU A 212 11.94 18.75 18.59
CA LEU A 212 13.24 18.38 19.16
C LEU A 212 14.33 19.39 18.78
N ILE A 213 14.35 19.81 17.52
CA ILE A 213 15.31 20.82 17.03
C ILE A 213 15.04 22.17 17.70
N GLU A 214 13.78 22.60 17.79
CA GLU A 214 13.40 23.86 18.47
C GLU A 214 13.79 23.85 19.93
N PHE A 215 13.66 22.72 20.63
CA PHE A 215 14.10 22.56 22.01
C PHE A 215 15.62 22.67 22.17
N GLY A 216 16.37 22.13 21.20
CA GLY A 216 17.84 22.21 21.22
C GLY A 216 18.41 23.57 20.76
N MET A 217 17.59 24.44 20.17
CA MET A 217 18.03 25.74 19.72
C MET A 217 18.00 26.78 20.85
N PRO A 218 19.02 27.67 20.93
CA PRO A 218 19.00 28.77 21.85
C PRO A 218 17.78 29.68 21.64
N LYS A 219 17.11 30.09 22.71
CA LYS A 219 15.86 30.87 22.67
C LYS A 219 15.97 32.18 21.88
N TYR A 220 17.17 32.78 21.81
CA TYR A 220 17.42 34.01 21.04
C TYR A 220 17.49 33.75 19.51
N ALA A 221 17.75 32.54 19.09
CA ALA A 221 17.87 32.22 17.66
C ALA A 221 16.58 32.52 16.85
N SER A 222 15.44 32.45 17.51
CA SER A 222 14.13 32.80 16.90
C SER A 222 13.86 34.30 16.79
N LEU A 223 14.67 35.13 17.47
CA LEU A 223 14.47 36.59 17.54
C LEU A 223 15.33 37.38 16.52
N VAL A 224 16.25 36.70 15.82
CA VAL A 224 17.24 37.37 14.96
C VAL A 224 17.03 36.97 13.50
N SER A 225 16.83 37.97 12.64
CA SER A 225 16.82 37.81 11.20
C SER A 225 18.26 37.81 10.67
N GLY A 226 18.86 36.63 10.48
CA GLY A 226 20.21 36.46 9.91
C GLY A 226 21.20 35.87 10.91
N LEU A 227 21.34 34.55 10.88
CA LEU A 227 22.20 33.77 11.81
C LEU A 227 23.70 33.71 11.40
N SER A 228 24.09 34.29 10.26
CA SER A 228 25.43 34.14 9.69
C SER A 228 26.58 34.70 10.54
N PHE A 229 26.26 35.42 11.62
CA PHE A 229 27.27 36.06 12.50
C PHE A 229 27.25 35.58 13.95
N MET A 230 26.41 34.60 14.29
CA MET A 230 26.26 34.18 15.67
C MET A 230 27.12 32.94 15.97
N THR A 231 28.27 33.19 16.54
CA THR A 231 29.15 32.15 17.12
C THR A 231 29.02 32.04 18.64
N VAL A 232 27.94 32.54 19.22
CA VAL A 232 27.77 32.63 20.69
C VAL A 232 26.77 31.58 21.15
N GLY A 233 27.23 30.55 21.85
CA GLY A 233 26.47 29.46 22.44
C GLY A 233 26.63 28.15 21.66
N GLU A 234 26.68 27.03 22.36
CA GLU A 234 26.67 25.71 21.75
C GLU A 234 25.23 25.32 21.37
N PRO A 235 24.93 25.06 20.10
CA PRO A 235 23.62 24.53 19.72
C PRO A 235 23.41 23.17 20.41
N PHE A 236 22.16 22.92 20.83
CA PHE A 236 21.74 21.67 21.50
C PHE A 236 22.28 21.43 22.93
N GLU A 237 22.95 22.39 23.57
CA GLU A 237 23.41 22.24 24.97
C GLU A 237 22.22 21.89 25.91
N GLU A 238 21.11 22.61 25.81
CA GLU A 238 19.90 22.35 26.59
C GLU A 238 19.33 20.95 26.35
N TYR A 239 19.39 20.46 25.11
CA TYR A 239 18.99 19.12 24.78
C TYR A 239 19.89 18.06 25.46
N PHE A 240 21.20 18.19 25.33
CA PHE A 240 22.12 17.22 25.94
C PHE A 240 22.06 17.17 27.47
N LEU A 241 21.77 18.28 28.11
CA LEU A 241 21.62 18.35 29.55
C LEU A 241 20.29 17.83 30.09
N ASN A 242 19.23 17.92 29.31
CA ASN A 242 17.86 17.76 29.81
C ASN A 242 17.00 16.73 29.05
N ALA A 243 17.43 16.16 27.91
CA ALA A 243 16.61 15.26 27.09
C ALA A 243 16.10 14.01 27.82
N GLY A 244 16.84 13.54 28.83
CA GLY A 244 16.41 12.43 29.68
C GLY A 244 15.41 12.80 30.77
N LYS A 245 15.21 14.10 31.05
CA LYS A 245 14.32 14.63 32.12
C LYS A 245 13.06 15.26 31.53
N VAL A 246 13.18 15.95 30.39
CA VAL A 246 12.06 16.59 29.68
C VAL A 246 11.24 15.52 28.97
N THR A 247 9.94 15.62 29.08
CA THR A 247 9.00 14.63 28.53
C THR A 247 8.26 15.17 27.30
N VAL A 248 7.67 14.25 26.53
CA VAL A 248 6.82 14.57 25.39
C VAL A 248 5.72 15.59 25.74
N ARG A 249 5.19 15.54 26.97
CA ARG A 249 4.16 16.47 27.46
C ARG A 249 4.53 17.95 27.32
N GLU A 250 5.81 18.27 27.40
CA GLU A 250 6.28 19.65 27.36
C GLU A 250 6.44 20.20 25.95
N LEU A 251 6.55 19.32 24.95
CA LEU A 251 6.89 19.70 23.57
C LEU A 251 5.88 19.27 22.51
N TYR A 252 5.04 18.26 22.80
CA TYR A 252 4.06 17.83 21.80
C TYR A 252 3.15 18.98 21.40
N ARG A 253 2.63 18.92 20.19
CA ARG A 253 1.63 19.88 19.71
C ARG A 253 0.37 19.17 19.26
N LYS A 254 -0.76 19.87 19.37
CA LYS A 254 -2.02 19.43 18.78
C LYS A 254 -1.86 19.34 17.27
N SER A 255 -2.25 18.22 16.70
CA SER A 255 -2.16 17.99 15.27
C SER A 255 -3.54 18.13 14.62
N LYS A 256 -3.58 18.80 13.46
CA LYS A 256 -4.73 18.79 12.55
C LYS A 256 -4.60 17.74 11.44
N ASN A 257 -3.53 16.96 11.46
CA ASN A 257 -3.21 15.95 10.46
C ASN A 257 -4.00 14.66 10.69
N LEU A 258 -5.32 14.77 10.83
CA LEU A 258 -6.20 13.64 11.15
C LEU A 258 -7.02 13.25 9.93
N VAL A 259 -7.27 11.96 9.81
CA VAL A 259 -8.23 11.37 8.87
C VAL A 259 -8.97 10.22 9.53
N ASP A 260 -10.20 10.00 9.10
CA ASP A 260 -11.01 8.85 9.50
C ASP A 260 -10.50 7.55 8.85
N LYS A 261 -10.76 6.39 9.45
CA LYS A 261 -10.42 5.07 8.88
C LYS A 261 -11.03 4.85 7.50
N GLN A 262 -12.20 5.41 7.25
CA GLN A 262 -12.93 5.28 5.99
C GLN A 262 -12.64 6.44 5.00
N ALA A 263 -11.74 7.37 5.35
CA ALA A 263 -11.35 8.45 4.44
C ALA A 263 -10.81 7.89 3.12
N SER A 264 -11.28 8.46 2.00
CA SER A 264 -10.88 7.99 0.68
C SER A 264 -9.44 8.38 0.33
N ILE A 265 -8.80 7.65 -0.59
CA ILE A 265 -7.48 8.02 -1.10
C ILE A 265 -7.46 9.44 -1.67
N MET A 266 -8.56 9.92 -2.27
CA MET A 266 -8.64 11.28 -2.78
C MET A 266 -8.58 12.31 -1.67
N GLU A 267 -9.26 12.07 -0.56
CA GLU A 267 -9.21 12.91 0.63
C GLU A 267 -7.82 12.91 1.26
N ILE A 268 -7.17 11.75 1.36
CA ILE A 268 -5.80 11.62 1.84
C ILE A 268 -4.84 12.41 0.97
N CYS A 269 -4.91 12.25 -0.37
CA CYS A 269 -4.07 12.98 -1.31
C CYS A 269 -4.35 14.49 -1.26
N PHE A 270 -5.59 14.91 -1.16
CA PHE A 270 -5.96 16.31 -1.02
C PHE A 270 -5.32 16.93 0.22
N ASN A 271 -5.46 16.29 1.38
CA ASN A 271 -4.81 16.74 2.62
C ASN A 271 -3.30 16.87 2.48
N MET A 272 -2.66 15.90 1.80
CA MET A 272 -1.20 15.89 1.66
C MET A 272 -0.67 16.92 0.65
N ILE A 273 -1.41 17.21 -0.40
CA ILE A 273 -0.98 18.11 -1.48
C ILE A 273 -1.43 19.54 -1.19
N THR A 274 -2.72 19.74 -0.95
CA THR A 274 -3.32 21.08 -0.83
C THR A 274 -3.02 21.71 0.52
N GLU A 275 -3.07 20.93 1.59
CA GLU A 275 -2.76 21.37 2.96
C GLU A 275 -1.27 21.27 3.31
N GLY A 276 -0.43 20.79 2.38
CA GLY A 276 1.02 20.64 2.59
C GLY A 276 1.43 19.57 3.62
N ARG A 277 0.51 18.69 4.03
CA ARG A 277 0.75 17.70 5.08
C ARG A 277 1.67 16.58 4.57
N THR A 278 2.67 16.21 5.35
CA THR A 278 3.60 15.12 5.00
C THR A 278 3.16 13.76 5.55
N ARG A 279 2.30 13.80 6.57
CA ARG A 279 1.73 12.63 7.25
C ARG A 279 0.32 12.90 7.70
N LEU A 280 -0.45 11.84 7.88
CA LEU A 280 -1.80 11.85 8.44
C LEU A 280 -1.92 10.74 9.48
N TYR A 281 -2.60 11.03 10.58
CA TYR A 281 -2.89 10.06 11.63
C TYR A 281 -4.31 9.56 11.46
N VAL A 282 -4.47 8.25 11.40
CA VAL A 282 -5.79 7.61 11.30
C VAL A 282 -6.34 7.47 12.71
N VAL A 283 -7.41 8.20 12.98
CA VAL A 283 -8.04 8.28 14.30
C VAL A 283 -9.54 8.01 14.16
N GLU A 284 -10.09 7.21 15.07
CA GLU A 284 -11.52 6.93 15.17
C GLU A 284 -11.92 6.94 16.64
N ASN A 285 -12.94 7.72 17.00
CA ASN A 285 -13.37 7.91 18.39
C ASN A 285 -12.20 8.29 19.33
N ASP A 286 -11.39 9.24 18.92
CA ASP A 286 -10.18 9.72 19.59
C ASP A 286 -9.06 8.67 19.76
N LYS A 287 -9.22 7.46 19.24
CA LYS A 287 -8.18 6.42 19.30
C LYS A 287 -7.34 6.40 18.04
N TYR A 288 -6.03 6.28 18.23
CA TYR A 288 -5.06 6.12 17.15
C TYR A 288 -5.06 4.69 16.62
N PHE A 289 -5.08 4.52 15.28
CA PHE A 289 -5.05 3.23 14.60
C PHE A 289 -3.82 3.03 13.72
N GLY A 290 -3.29 4.10 13.14
CA GLY A 290 -2.13 4.03 12.26
C GLY A 290 -1.78 5.37 11.66
N MET A 291 -0.69 5.40 10.91
CA MET A 291 -0.19 6.61 10.24
C MET A 291 -0.04 6.37 8.74
N ILE A 292 -0.28 7.41 7.95
CA ILE A 292 -0.06 7.41 6.50
C ILE A 292 0.95 8.50 6.19
N GLU A 293 2.05 8.16 5.55
CA GLU A 293 3.03 9.10 5.02
C GLU A 293 2.95 9.17 3.49
N ARG A 294 3.43 10.25 2.87
CA ARG A 294 3.47 10.38 1.40
C ARG A 294 4.17 9.19 0.74
N ARG A 295 5.22 8.66 1.37
CA ARG A 295 5.94 7.48 0.86
C ARG A 295 5.09 6.22 0.83
N ASP A 296 4.08 6.08 1.70
CA ASP A 296 3.20 4.92 1.71
C ASP A 296 2.29 4.93 0.48
N ILE A 297 1.85 6.12 0.05
CA ILE A 297 1.15 6.28 -1.21
C ILE A 297 2.06 5.92 -2.39
N ILE A 298 3.30 6.40 -2.39
CA ILE A 298 4.27 6.07 -3.45
C ILE A 298 4.53 4.57 -3.49
N LYS A 299 4.82 3.95 -2.34
CA LYS A 299 5.10 2.51 -2.26
C LYS A 299 3.90 1.64 -2.66
N LYS A 300 2.70 2.00 -2.22
CA LYS A 300 1.50 1.19 -2.43
C LYS A 300 0.81 1.47 -3.77
N PHE A 301 1.09 2.60 -4.42
CA PHE A 301 0.36 3.04 -5.61
C PHE A 301 1.22 3.48 -6.79
N LEU A 302 2.41 3.99 -6.58
CA LEU A 302 3.24 4.51 -7.66
C LEU A 302 4.45 3.62 -7.97
N HIS A 303 4.85 2.81 -7.01
CA HIS A 303 5.95 1.84 -7.14
C HIS A 303 5.37 0.44 -7.37
N ILE A 304 4.53 0.33 -8.40
CA ILE A 304 3.97 -0.94 -8.86
C ILE A 304 4.75 -1.37 -10.09
#